data_556cd2b50854e76a401ff1e5fc6f2589
#
_entry.id   556cd2b50854e76a401ff1e5fc6f2589
#
_cell.length_a   1.000
_cell.length_b   1.000
_cell.length_c   1.000
_cell.angle_alpha   90.00
_cell.angle_beta   90.00
_cell.angle_gamma   90.00
#
_symmetry.space_group_name_H-M   'P 1'
#
loop_
_entity.id
_entity.type
_entity.pdbx_description
1 polymer ?
#
loop_
_entity_poly.entity_id
_entity_poly.type
_entity_poly.pdbx_seq_one_letter_code
_entity_poly.pdbx_strand_id
1 'polypeptide(L)'
;NSSDDSVGIGLALAKSIIEKQSGYIVAMVGGREEPIQKRQLNRAYQSSMPVGSSIKPLAVYGPALDMGATPATCVLNSELAIDGYGGERGYPKIGSRRWEGLTSVRRGITSSLNIVAARILFDIVTPELSAKYLERLGVDPSRINVDGPGLALGTSGITPLEMAAAYACISNGGMYMEPISFTTVVAEDGSIVIDARDYQKTRRVFEESSAFMLTDMMKDVVSSGTGTSAIIPGITVAGKTGTNDDYTSVYFAGFTGYYTASLWIGHDKYSEKLASGSTGGNSAAPLWQAFMSKVHDGFSDRPLLDVSPSDIGLTQATICPVSGKLATEECLHDTNNPPLTDWCAVEKMPTEYCDMHCTVVYCKDSEMPAGQHCPAESRYAKCIVLIPSTSLYARLSNDKLYQYMPNAVRTDLTADEFISNAE
;
A
#
# COMPACT_ATOMS: atom_id res chain seq x y z
N ASN A 1 -37.70 18.09 -37.30
CA ASN A 1 -36.75 19.02 -36.71
C ASN A 1 -36.83 18.91 -35.19
N SER A 2 -36.17 17.98 -34.63
CA SER A 2 -35.79 17.96 -33.22
C SER A 2 -34.34 17.52 -33.21
N SER A 3 -33.45 18.47 -33.00
CA SER A 3 -32.04 18.27 -32.67
C SER A 3 -31.98 17.62 -31.30
N ASP A 4 -31.82 16.32 -31.28
CA ASP A 4 -31.52 15.57 -30.07
C ASP A 4 -30.01 15.68 -29.83
N ASP A 5 -29.59 16.83 -29.29
CA ASP A 5 -28.29 17.03 -28.70
C ASP A 5 -28.26 16.33 -27.32
N SER A 6 -28.37 15.01 -27.31
CA SER A 6 -27.97 14.22 -26.20
C SER A 6 -26.43 14.26 -26.15
N VAL A 7 -25.89 15.26 -25.46
CA VAL A 7 -24.49 15.25 -24.98
C VAL A 7 -24.35 14.00 -24.10
N GLY A 8 -23.96 12.91 -24.72
CA GLY A 8 -23.67 11.67 -24.05
C GLY A 8 -22.54 11.93 -23.07
N ILE A 9 -22.87 11.97 -21.78
CA ILE A 9 -21.88 11.98 -20.68
C ILE A 9 -21.07 10.70 -20.85
N GLY A 10 -19.90 10.82 -21.49
CA GLY A 10 -19.07 9.70 -21.88
C GLY A 10 -18.37 9.08 -20.68
N LEU A 11 -19.11 8.35 -19.84
CA LEU A 11 -18.51 7.50 -18.80
C LEU A 11 -17.75 6.39 -19.50
N ALA A 12 -16.41 6.42 -19.43
CA ALA A 12 -15.55 5.40 -20.00
C ALA A 12 -15.25 4.34 -18.93
N LEU A 13 -15.28 3.09 -19.37
CA LEU A 13 -14.85 1.93 -18.57
C LEU A 13 -13.79 1.20 -19.38
N ALA A 14 -12.63 1.00 -18.79
CA ALA A 14 -11.57 0.21 -19.40
C ALA A 14 -11.06 -0.84 -18.42
N LYS A 15 -10.84 -2.05 -18.90
CA LYS A 15 -10.32 -3.18 -18.13
C LYS A 15 -9.35 -4.00 -18.93
N SER A 16 -8.40 -4.61 -18.25
CA SER A 16 -7.43 -5.56 -18.80
C SER A 16 -7.27 -6.72 -17.87
N ILE A 17 -7.19 -7.93 -18.42
CA ILE A 17 -6.91 -9.17 -17.69
C ILE A 17 -5.65 -9.79 -18.24
N ILE A 18 -4.76 -10.18 -17.35
CA ILE A 18 -3.49 -10.82 -17.68
C ILE A 18 -3.40 -12.13 -16.91
N GLU A 19 -2.95 -13.18 -17.60
CA GLU A 19 -2.50 -14.41 -16.97
C GLU A 19 -1.16 -14.13 -16.25
N LYS A 20 -1.13 -14.34 -14.92
CA LYS A 20 -0.08 -13.82 -14.05
C LYS A 20 1.33 -14.36 -14.32
N GLN A 21 1.44 -15.59 -14.77
CA GLN A 21 2.72 -16.30 -14.95
C GLN A 21 3.34 -16.08 -16.32
N SER A 22 2.54 -15.78 -17.33
CA SER A 22 2.98 -15.60 -18.71
C SER A 22 2.95 -14.16 -19.22
N GLY A 23 2.19 -13.28 -18.54
CA GLY A 23 1.93 -11.93 -19.03
C GLY A 23 0.98 -11.88 -20.24
N TYR A 24 0.30 -12.99 -20.58
CA TYR A 24 -0.62 -13.01 -21.71
C TYR A 24 -1.87 -12.19 -21.43
N ILE A 25 -2.21 -11.32 -22.37
CA ILE A 25 -3.46 -10.56 -22.30
C ILE A 25 -4.61 -11.50 -22.66
N VAL A 26 -5.40 -11.89 -21.65
CA VAL A 26 -6.53 -12.81 -21.82
C VAL A 26 -7.76 -12.06 -22.33
N ALA A 27 -7.99 -10.86 -21.85
CA ALA A 27 -9.11 -10.03 -22.28
C ALA A 27 -8.76 -8.55 -22.09
N MET A 28 -9.28 -7.72 -23.00
CA MET A 28 -9.16 -6.28 -22.96
C MET A 28 -10.45 -5.63 -23.43
N VAL A 29 -10.95 -4.64 -22.68
CA VAL A 29 -12.13 -3.85 -23.04
C VAL A 29 -11.75 -2.38 -22.92
N GLY A 30 -11.79 -1.66 -24.04
CA GLY A 30 -11.35 -0.26 -24.12
C GLY A 30 -12.47 0.77 -24.08
N GLY A 31 -13.72 0.35 -23.89
CA GLY A 31 -14.88 1.23 -23.84
C GLY A 31 -16.14 0.50 -23.41
N ARG A 32 -17.20 1.26 -23.12
CA ARG A 32 -18.50 0.71 -22.70
C ARG A 32 -19.40 0.34 -23.87
N GLU A 33 -19.28 1.07 -24.97
CA GLU A 33 -20.15 0.94 -26.13
C GLU A 33 -19.48 0.11 -27.25
N GLU A 34 -20.29 -0.48 -28.12
CA GLU A 34 -19.80 -1.16 -29.32
C GLU A 34 -19.03 -0.17 -30.22
N PRO A 35 -17.88 -0.59 -30.77
CA PRO A 35 -17.11 0.26 -31.68
C PRO A 35 -17.91 0.61 -32.94
N ILE A 36 -18.14 1.91 -33.19
CA ILE A 36 -18.88 2.39 -34.37
C ILE A 36 -17.96 2.62 -35.58
N GLN A 37 -16.64 2.58 -35.37
CA GLN A 37 -15.65 2.78 -36.45
C GLN A 37 -14.37 2.00 -36.20
N LYS A 38 -13.61 1.73 -37.27
CA LYS A 38 -12.28 1.11 -37.18
C LYS A 38 -11.31 2.04 -36.44
N ARG A 39 -10.40 1.46 -35.64
CA ARG A 39 -9.35 2.18 -34.86
C ARG A 39 -9.92 3.21 -33.88
N GLN A 40 -11.07 2.94 -33.31
CA GLN A 40 -11.60 3.72 -32.20
C GLN A 40 -10.68 3.64 -31.00
N LEU A 41 -10.65 4.70 -30.16
CA LEU A 41 -9.84 4.78 -28.94
C LEU A 41 -10.07 3.56 -28.03
N ASN A 42 -9.01 2.81 -27.78
CA ASN A 42 -9.02 1.74 -26.80
C ASN A 42 -8.36 2.25 -25.49
N ARG A 43 -9.20 2.62 -24.54
CA ARG A 43 -8.76 3.24 -23.29
C ARG A 43 -7.96 2.32 -22.41
N ALA A 44 -8.02 1.00 -22.62
CA ALA A 44 -7.30 0.04 -21.82
C ALA A 44 -5.77 0.17 -21.97
N TYR A 45 -5.28 0.66 -23.11
CA TYR A 45 -3.85 0.87 -23.34
C TYR A 45 -3.48 2.24 -23.91
N GLN A 46 -4.47 3.07 -24.31
CA GLN A 46 -4.21 4.38 -24.89
C GLN A 46 -4.56 5.54 -23.95
N SER A 47 -5.37 5.32 -22.90
CA SER A 47 -5.72 6.36 -21.94
C SER A 47 -4.90 6.18 -20.66
N SER A 48 -3.99 7.11 -20.40
CA SER A 48 -3.21 7.17 -19.16
C SER A 48 -3.83 8.19 -18.22
N MET A 49 -4.52 7.73 -17.20
CA MET A 49 -5.18 8.57 -16.21
C MET A 49 -4.54 8.40 -14.84
N PRO A 50 -4.60 9.43 -13.97
CA PRO A 50 -4.15 9.29 -12.58
C PRO A 50 -4.87 8.12 -11.91
N VAL A 51 -4.09 7.23 -11.29
CA VAL A 51 -4.59 5.96 -10.75
C VAL A 51 -4.97 6.05 -9.27
N GLY A 52 -4.71 7.21 -8.64
CA GLY A 52 -4.99 7.40 -7.23
C GLY A 52 -4.26 6.39 -6.34
N SER A 53 -4.85 6.09 -5.21
CA SER A 53 -4.27 5.19 -4.21
C SER A 53 -3.96 3.77 -4.69
N SER A 54 -4.38 3.35 -5.87
CA SER A 54 -3.99 2.05 -6.44
C SER A 54 -2.51 1.97 -6.84
N ILE A 55 -1.80 3.10 -6.90
CA ILE A 55 -0.35 3.13 -7.10
C ILE A 55 0.45 2.68 -5.86
N LYS A 56 -0.13 2.83 -4.65
CA LYS A 56 0.59 2.67 -3.38
C LYS A 56 1.34 1.34 -3.23
N PRO A 57 0.77 0.17 -3.63
CA PRO A 57 1.52 -1.08 -3.61
C PRO A 57 2.78 -1.03 -4.46
N LEU A 58 2.73 -0.36 -5.61
CA LEU A 58 3.77 -0.33 -6.63
C LEU A 58 4.88 0.68 -6.34
N ALA A 59 4.48 1.88 -5.92
CA ALA A 59 5.37 3.02 -5.76
C ALA A 59 5.89 3.20 -4.32
N VAL A 60 5.20 2.62 -3.33
CA VAL A 60 5.48 2.89 -1.92
C VAL A 60 5.74 1.61 -1.14
N TYR A 61 4.73 0.75 -1.00
CA TYR A 61 4.82 -0.38 -0.08
C TYR A 61 5.76 -1.49 -0.58
N GLY A 62 5.69 -1.87 -1.86
CA GLY A 62 6.60 -2.85 -2.46
C GLY A 62 8.07 -2.42 -2.34
N PRO A 63 8.44 -1.21 -2.80
CA PRO A 63 9.79 -0.69 -2.61
C PRO A 63 10.22 -0.62 -1.14
N ALA A 64 9.33 -0.22 -0.22
CA ALA A 64 9.67 -0.16 1.21
C ALA A 64 10.00 -1.54 1.80
N LEU A 65 9.27 -2.57 1.41
CA LEU A 65 9.53 -3.96 1.82
C LEU A 65 10.89 -4.44 1.30
N ASP A 66 11.23 -4.13 0.04
CA ASP A 66 12.55 -4.42 -0.52
C ASP A 66 13.68 -3.70 0.23
N MET A 67 13.40 -2.54 0.83
CA MET A 67 14.34 -1.79 1.65
C MET A 67 14.39 -2.23 3.11
N GLY A 68 13.66 -3.27 3.49
CA GLY A 68 13.69 -3.86 4.84
C GLY A 68 12.57 -3.40 5.76
N ALA A 69 11.61 -2.60 5.30
CA ALA A 69 10.37 -2.43 6.04
C ALA A 69 9.61 -3.76 6.14
N THR A 70 8.79 -3.89 7.18
CA THR A 70 7.92 -5.03 7.39
C THR A 70 6.47 -4.57 7.46
N PRO A 71 5.48 -5.46 7.34
CA PRO A 71 4.10 -5.09 7.58
C PRO A 71 3.84 -4.49 8.97
N ALA A 72 4.67 -4.86 9.97
CA ALA A 72 4.63 -4.32 11.34
C ALA A 72 5.38 -2.99 11.50
N THR A 73 6.22 -2.57 10.54
CA THR A 73 6.90 -1.28 10.60
C THR A 73 5.88 -0.16 10.77
N CYS A 74 6.07 0.69 11.79
CA CYS A 74 5.18 1.80 12.09
C CYS A 74 5.77 3.14 11.66
N VAL A 75 4.89 4.00 11.15
CA VAL A 75 5.18 5.40 10.85
C VAL A 75 4.15 6.30 11.52
N LEU A 76 4.52 7.56 11.71
CA LEU A 76 3.70 8.51 12.45
C LEU A 76 2.60 9.11 11.53
N ASN A 77 1.37 8.67 11.70
CA ASN A 77 0.19 9.25 11.07
C ASN A 77 -0.32 10.44 11.89
N SER A 78 0.28 11.60 11.70
CA SER A 78 0.01 12.84 12.43
C SER A 78 0.08 14.06 11.51
N GLU A 79 -0.29 15.22 12.05
CA GLU A 79 -0.15 16.52 11.41
C GLU A 79 1.29 17.02 11.27
N LEU A 80 2.27 16.34 11.87
CA LEU A 80 3.66 16.74 11.78
C LEU A 80 4.11 16.80 10.31
N ALA A 81 4.57 17.95 9.88
CA ALA A 81 4.97 18.19 8.50
C ALA A 81 6.11 17.25 8.08
N ILE A 82 6.06 16.81 6.83
CA ILE A 82 7.17 16.13 6.15
C ILE A 82 8.09 17.21 5.64
N ASP A 83 9.37 17.16 6.00
CA ASP A 83 10.35 18.17 5.65
C ASP A 83 10.48 18.35 4.13
N GLY A 84 10.57 19.60 3.69
CA GLY A 84 10.72 19.94 2.27
C GLY A 84 9.43 19.94 1.45
N TYR A 85 8.27 19.60 2.02
CA TYR A 85 7.02 19.50 1.28
C TYR A 85 5.89 20.31 1.87
N GLY A 86 5.04 20.87 0.99
CA GLY A 86 3.81 21.60 1.38
C GLY A 86 3.99 23.11 1.56
N GLY A 87 5.14 23.70 1.21
CA GLY A 87 5.43 25.12 1.37
C GLY A 87 5.37 25.55 2.83
N GLU A 88 5.00 26.81 3.10
CA GLU A 88 4.91 27.37 4.46
C GLU A 88 3.93 26.63 5.39
N ARG A 89 2.93 25.94 4.82
CA ARG A 89 1.91 25.18 5.57
C ARG A 89 2.28 23.72 5.81
N GLY A 90 3.34 23.24 5.17
CA GLY A 90 3.76 21.84 5.23
C GLY A 90 2.75 20.85 4.60
N TYR A 91 3.18 19.61 4.46
CA TYR A 91 2.34 18.46 4.13
C TYR A 91 2.43 17.45 5.29
N PRO A 92 1.35 16.89 5.79
CA PRO A 92 -0.01 16.96 5.29
C PRO A 92 -0.72 18.27 5.62
N LYS A 93 -1.63 18.70 4.74
CA LYS A 93 -2.54 19.79 5.08
C LYS A 93 -3.51 19.30 6.14
N ILE A 94 -3.68 20.07 7.21
CA ILE A 94 -4.63 19.78 8.27
C ILE A 94 -6.04 19.82 7.65
N GLY A 95 -6.68 18.67 7.56
CA GLY A 95 -8.07 18.50 7.15
C GLY A 95 -8.83 17.72 8.22
N SER A 96 -10.12 17.52 8.04
CA SER A 96 -11.05 16.85 8.97
C SER A 96 -10.77 15.36 9.27
N ARG A 97 -9.58 14.86 8.97
CA ARG A 97 -9.20 13.45 9.16
C ARG A 97 -8.71 13.21 10.57
N ARG A 98 -9.13 12.10 11.13
CA ARG A 98 -8.62 11.61 12.42
C ARG A 98 -7.19 11.11 12.22
N TRP A 99 -6.26 11.61 13.02
CA TRP A 99 -4.90 11.12 13.10
C TRP A 99 -4.86 9.88 13.99
N GLU A 100 -4.15 8.84 13.57
CA GLU A 100 -4.10 7.57 14.28
C GLU A 100 -2.82 7.38 15.12
N GLY A 101 -1.86 8.34 15.04
CA GLY A 101 -0.57 8.21 15.72
C GLY A 101 0.31 7.17 15.06
N LEU A 102 0.95 6.30 15.85
CA LEU A 102 1.75 5.21 15.33
C LEU A 102 0.89 4.23 14.55
N THR A 103 1.20 4.05 13.27
CA THR A 103 0.38 3.28 12.35
C THR A 103 1.26 2.35 11.52
N SER A 104 0.95 1.06 11.53
CA SER A 104 1.70 0.06 10.79
C SER A 104 1.54 0.19 9.27
N VAL A 105 2.52 -0.29 8.54
CA VAL A 105 2.49 -0.43 7.07
C VAL A 105 1.25 -1.21 6.64
N ARG A 106 0.93 -2.34 7.31
CA ARG A 106 -0.27 -3.14 7.06
C ARG A 106 -1.55 -2.31 7.21
N ARG A 107 -1.69 -1.57 8.32
CA ARG A 107 -2.84 -0.68 8.53
C ARG A 107 -2.92 0.42 7.47
N GLY A 108 -1.76 0.96 7.08
CA GLY A 108 -1.63 2.01 6.07
C GLY A 108 -2.17 1.60 4.71
N ILE A 109 -1.83 0.39 4.23
CA ILE A 109 -2.33 -0.12 2.94
C ILE A 109 -3.79 -0.55 3.02
N THR A 110 -4.19 -1.26 4.10
CA THR A 110 -5.55 -1.77 4.30
C THR A 110 -6.59 -0.64 4.31
N SER A 111 -6.29 0.45 5.03
CA SER A 111 -7.16 1.63 5.12
C SER A 111 -6.81 2.73 4.13
N SER A 112 -5.81 2.49 3.26
CA SER A 112 -5.39 3.44 2.21
C SER A 112 -4.97 4.81 2.75
N LEU A 113 -4.29 4.86 3.91
CA LEU A 113 -3.92 6.10 4.59
C LEU A 113 -2.88 6.89 3.79
N ASN A 114 -3.21 8.12 3.44
CA ASN A 114 -2.37 8.96 2.58
C ASN A 114 -1.08 9.40 3.27
N ILE A 115 -1.17 9.76 4.56
CA ILE A 115 -0.02 10.24 5.33
C ILE A 115 1.00 9.12 5.57
N VAL A 116 0.51 7.90 5.86
CA VAL A 116 1.37 6.72 6.01
C VAL A 116 2.14 6.46 4.71
N ALA A 117 1.44 6.48 3.56
CA ALA A 117 2.09 6.28 2.26
C ALA A 117 3.11 7.38 1.94
N ALA A 118 2.79 8.65 2.21
CA ALA A 118 3.71 9.75 1.98
C ALA A 118 4.96 9.66 2.88
N ARG A 119 4.80 9.36 4.17
CA ARG A 119 5.95 9.18 5.07
C ARG A 119 6.84 8.01 4.62
N ILE A 120 6.25 6.88 4.27
CA ILE A 120 7.04 5.75 3.76
C ILE A 120 7.81 6.16 2.49
N LEU A 121 7.15 6.90 1.58
CA LEU A 121 7.83 7.38 0.37
C LEU A 121 9.03 8.27 0.70
N PHE A 122 8.92 9.20 1.65
CA PHE A 122 9.97 10.17 1.94
C PHE A 122 10.99 9.67 2.97
N ASP A 123 10.55 8.95 4.00
CA ASP A 123 11.39 8.55 5.12
C ASP A 123 12.13 7.23 4.83
N ILE A 124 11.61 6.38 3.93
CA ILE A 124 12.16 5.04 3.66
C ILE A 124 12.58 4.87 2.19
N VAL A 125 11.70 5.17 1.21
CA VAL A 125 11.89 4.79 -0.20
C VAL A 125 12.68 5.83 -0.99
N THR A 126 12.34 7.06 -0.94
CA THR A 126 12.63 8.24 -1.78
C THR A 126 11.83 8.29 -3.09
N PRO A 127 11.46 9.50 -3.56
CA PRO A 127 10.73 9.66 -4.82
C PRO A 127 11.48 9.12 -6.04
N GLU A 128 12.79 9.29 -6.08
CA GLU A 128 13.64 8.84 -7.19
C GLU A 128 13.70 7.32 -7.30
N LEU A 129 13.80 6.63 -6.16
CA LEU A 129 13.78 5.17 -6.13
C LEU A 129 12.39 4.64 -6.50
N SER A 130 11.33 5.24 -5.97
CA SER A 130 9.95 4.92 -6.32
C SER A 130 9.69 5.01 -7.82
N ALA A 131 10.16 6.09 -8.47
CA ALA A 131 10.06 6.27 -9.92
C ALA A 131 10.76 5.13 -10.70
N LYS A 132 11.96 4.71 -10.25
CA LYS A 132 12.66 3.57 -10.85
C LYS A 132 11.90 2.25 -10.74
N TYR A 133 11.19 2.02 -9.63
CA TYR A 133 10.32 0.84 -9.50
C TYR A 133 9.17 0.90 -10.50
N LEU A 134 8.50 2.05 -10.65
CA LEU A 134 7.42 2.22 -11.64
C LEU A 134 7.92 2.01 -13.08
N GLU A 135 9.09 2.53 -13.42
CA GLU A 135 9.71 2.29 -14.73
C GLU A 135 9.99 0.79 -14.95
N ARG A 136 10.53 0.12 -13.93
CA ARG A 136 10.76 -1.34 -13.99
C ARG A 136 9.47 -2.15 -14.06
N LEU A 137 8.35 -1.60 -13.62
CA LEU A 137 7.00 -2.17 -13.77
C LEU A 137 6.34 -1.84 -15.11
N GLY A 138 7.06 -1.21 -16.04
CA GLY A 138 6.61 -0.94 -17.40
C GLY A 138 5.87 0.38 -17.59
N VAL A 139 5.82 1.23 -16.57
CA VAL A 139 5.25 2.58 -16.70
C VAL A 139 6.20 3.48 -17.51
N ASP A 140 5.66 4.21 -18.46
CA ASP A 140 6.45 5.17 -19.25
C ASP A 140 7.02 6.28 -18.35
N PRO A 141 8.37 6.44 -18.29
CA PRO A 141 9.00 7.43 -17.41
C PRO A 141 8.52 8.86 -17.62
N SER A 142 8.13 9.22 -18.85
CA SER A 142 7.63 10.56 -19.18
C SER A 142 6.30 10.92 -18.48
N ARG A 143 5.59 9.92 -17.97
CA ARG A 143 4.31 10.07 -17.27
C ARG A 143 4.41 9.91 -15.75
N ILE A 144 5.60 9.59 -15.24
CA ILE A 144 5.83 9.46 -13.80
C ILE A 144 6.02 10.85 -13.21
N ASN A 145 5.08 11.26 -12.36
CA ASN A 145 5.19 12.51 -11.63
C ASN A 145 5.97 12.26 -10.32
N VAL A 146 7.20 12.78 -10.26
CA VAL A 146 8.08 12.64 -9.07
C VAL A 146 7.93 13.79 -8.08
N ASP A 147 7.07 14.78 -8.37
CA ASP A 147 6.94 15.98 -7.56
C ASP A 147 6.12 15.70 -6.29
N GLY A 148 6.77 15.75 -5.15
CA GLY A 148 6.15 15.73 -3.85
C GLY A 148 5.34 14.46 -3.54
N PRO A 149 4.36 14.54 -2.63
CA PRO A 149 3.54 13.40 -2.21
C PRO A 149 2.60 12.87 -3.29
N GLY A 150 2.45 13.60 -4.41
CA GLY A 150 1.63 13.18 -5.56
C GLY A 150 2.01 11.81 -6.10
N LEU A 151 3.32 11.47 -6.09
CA LEU A 151 3.80 10.15 -6.49
C LEU A 151 3.18 9.03 -5.64
N ALA A 152 3.18 9.18 -4.30
CA ALA A 152 2.57 8.22 -3.39
C ALA A 152 1.04 8.17 -3.50
N LEU A 153 0.41 9.24 -4.01
CA LEU A 153 -1.04 9.38 -4.08
C LEU A 153 -1.62 9.08 -5.48
N GLY A 154 -0.74 8.79 -6.46
CA GLY A 154 -1.15 8.34 -7.78
C GLY A 154 -1.57 9.44 -8.75
N THR A 155 -0.85 10.56 -8.75
CA THR A 155 -1.02 11.61 -9.76
C THR A 155 -0.41 11.25 -11.11
N SER A 156 0.44 10.22 -11.17
CA SER A 156 1.00 9.70 -12.42
C SER A 156 -0.07 9.08 -13.31
N GLY A 157 0.02 9.34 -14.62
CA GLY A 157 -0.90 8.76 -15.61
C GLY A 157 -0.45 7.34 -16.00
N ILE A 158 -1.25 6.34 -15.67
CA ILE A 158 -0.97 4.93 -15.97
C ILE A 158 -2.19 4.31 -16.66
N THR A 159 -1.96 3.52 -17.70
CA THR A 159 -3.04 2.84 -18.40
C THR A 159 -3.55 1.62 -17.62
N PRO A 160 -4.81 1.18 -17.83
CA PRO A 160 -5.29 -0.06 -17.24
C PRO A 160 -4.43 -1.30 -17.56
N LEU A 161 -3.85 -1.38 -18.77
CA LEU A 161 -2.96 -2.48 -19.13
C LEU A 161 -1.67 -2.47 -18.32
N GLU A 162 -1.02 -1.30 -18.19
CA GLU A 162 0.18 -1.16 -17.36
C GLU A 162 -0.11 -1.47 -15.89
N MET A 163 -1.28 -1.03 -15.36
CA MET A 163 -1.70 -1.38 -14.01
C MET A 163 -1.90 -2.89 -13.83
N ALA A 164 -2.54 -3.56 -14.80
CA ALA A 164 -2.71 -5.01 -14.74
C ALA A 164 -1.36 -5.73 -14.77
N ALA A 165 -0.43 -5.31 -15.63
CA ALA A 165 0.91 -5.89 -15.72
C ALA A 165 1.74 -5.65 -14.44
N ALA A 166 1.65 -4.46 -13.85
CA ALA A 166 2.35 -4.15 -12.61
C ALA A 166 1.82 -4.96 -11.41
N TYR A 167 0.51 -5.18 -11.34
CA TYR A 167 -0.09 -6.05 -10.32
C TYR A 167 0.17 -7.54 -10.60
N ALA A 168 0.26 -7.93 -11.88
CA ALA A 168 0.69 -9.27 -12.26
C ALA A 168 2.13 -9.56 -11.76
N CYS A 169 3.00 -8.56 -11.77
CA CYS A 169 4.34 -8.68 -11.18
C CYS A 169 4.28 -9.07 -9.69
N ILE A 170 3.41 -8.43 -8.89
CA ILE A 170 3.23 -8.79 -7.48
C ILE A 170 2.75 -10.23 -7.35
N SER A 171 1.69 -10.60 -8.08
CA SER A 171 1.09 -11.94 -8.04
C SER A 171 1.96 -13.03 -8.65
N ASN A 172 3.03 -12.66 -9.36
CA ASN A 172 4.06 -13.53 -9.91
C ASN A 172 5.38 -13.48 -9.10
N GLY A 173 5.29 -13.31 -7.78
CA GLY A 173 6.45 -13.33 -6.89
C GLY A 173 7.50 -12.27 -7.19
N GLY A 174 7.09 -11.10 -7.69
CA GLY A 174 7.98 -9.98 -8.01
C GLY A 174 8.60 -10.01 -9.42
N MET A 175 8.23 -10.99 -10.26
CA MET A 175 8.68 -11.09 -11.65
C MET A 175 7.73 -10.34 -12.59
N TYR A 176 8.20 -9.25 -13.18
CA TYR A 176 7.49 -8.55 -14.24
C TYR A 176 7.62 -9.29 -15.58
N MET A 177 6.49 -9.46 -16.24
CA MET A 177 6.38 -10.00 -17.59
C MET A 177 5.73 -8.93 -18.47
N GLU A 178 6.40 -8.56 -19.58
CA GLU A 178 5.82 -7.61 -20.54
C GLU A 178 4.53 -8.20 -21.14
N PRO A 179 3.41 -7.47 -21.12
CA PRO A 179 2.16 -8.00 -21.68
C PRO A 179 2.26 -8.26 -23.15
N ILE A 180 1.84 -9.46 -23.60
CA ILE A 180 1.74 -9.80 -25.02
C ILE A 180 0.31 -10.18 -25.39
N SER A 181 -0.12 -9.75 -26.59
CA SER A 181 -1.48 -9.94 -27.08
C SER A 181 -1.62 -11.12 -28.08
N PHE A 182 -0.52 -11.72 -28.48
CA PHE A 182 -0.47 -12.93 -29.29
C PHE A 182 0.79 -13.73 -28.94
N THR A 183 0.77 -15.03 -29.15
CA THR A 183 1.93 -15.89 -28.92
C THR A 183 2.70 -16.15 -30.19
N THR A 184 2.00 -16.50 -31.27
CA THR A 184 2.63 -16.86 -32.55
C THR A 184 1.89 -16.24 -33.72
N VAL A 185 2.65 -15.89 -34.76
CA VAL A 185 2.14 -15.59 -36.10
C VAL A 185 2.61 -16.72 -37.02
N VAL A 186 1.67 -17.39 -37.69
CA VAL A 186 1.92 -18.53 -38.54
C VAL A 186 1.63 -18.15 -39.99
N ALA A 187 2.50 -18.49 -40.91
CA ALA A 187 2.31 -18.34 -42.35
C ALA A 187 1.32 -19.36 -42.88
N GLU A 188 0.89 -19.19 -44.14
CA GLU A 188 -0.06 -20.10 -44.80
C GLU A 188 0.44 -21.53 -44.93
N ASP A 189 1.75 -21.71 -45.06
CA ASP A 189 2.41 -23.03 -45.10
C ASP A 189 2.61 -23.68 -43.73
N GLY A 190 2.15 -23.07 -42.65
CA GLY A 190 2.26 -23.57 -41.29
C GLY A 190 3.58 -23.22 -40.60
N SER A 191 4.50 -22.52 -41.26
CA SER A 191 5.74 -22.03 -40.62
C SER A 191 5.49 -20.91 -39.64
N ILE A 192 6.20 -20.90 -38.51
CA ILE A 192 6.13 -19.80 -37.54
C ILE A 192 6.95 -18.63 -38.06
N VAL A 193 6.28 -17.50 -38.30
CA VAL A 193 6.90 -16.23 -38.74
C VAL A 193 7.42 -15.43 -37.55
N ILE A 194 6.63 -15.39 -36.45
CA ILE A 194 6.99 -14.70 -35.21
C ILE A 194 6.54 -15.56 -34.03
N ASP A 195 7.44 -15.79 -33.09
CA ASP A 195 7.07 -16.22 -31.73
C ASP A 195 7.26 -15.03 -30.80
N ALA A 196 6.17 -14.45 -30.28
CA ALA A 196 6.23 -13.26 -29.44
C ALA A 196 6.91 -13.53 -28.09
N ARG A 197 6.97 -14.80 -27.65
CA ARG A 197 7.64 -15.22 -26.41
C ARG A 197 9.15 -15.00 -26.47
N ASP A 198 9.76 -15.10 -27.65
CA ASP A 198 11.20 -14.88 -27.85
C ASP A 198 11.62 -13.43 -27.62
N TYR A 199 10.66 -12.51 -27.72
CA TYR A 199 10.89 -11.06 -27.56
C TYR A 199 10.31 -10.48 -26.27
N GLN A 200 9.56 -11.28 -25.50
CA GLN A 200 8.92 -10.85 -24.26
C GLN A 200 9.96 -10.49 -23.21
N LYS A 201 9.96 -9.25 -22.76
CA LYS A 201 10.88 -8.80 -21.71
C LYS A 201 10.38 -9.25 -20.35
N THR A 202 11.30 -9.82 -19.57
CA THR A 202 11.03 -10.26 -18.21
C THR A 202 12.12 -9.71 -17.28
N ARG A 203 11.75 -9.38 -16.04
CA ARG A 203 12.70 -8.92 -15.03
C ARG A 203 12.14 -9.04 -13.63
N ARG A 204 13.00 -9.33 -12.67
CA ARG A 204 12.62 -9.22 -11.25
C ARG A 204 12.54 -7.75 -10.87
N VAL A 205 11.42 -7.33 -10.27
CA VAL A 205 11.20 -5.97 -9.79
C VAL A 205 11.21 -5.93 -8.28
N PHE A 206 10.48 -6.84 -7.63
CA PHE A 206 10.47 -7.02 -6.19
C PHE A 206 11.14 -8.32 -5.80
N GLU A 207 11.73 -8.36 -4.60
CA GLU A 207 12.12 -9.61 -3.98
C GLU A 207 10.88 -10.50 -3.76
N GLU A 208 11.06 -11.80 -3.76
CA GLU A 208 9.94 -12.75 -3.63
C GLU A 208 9.28 -12.65 -2.25
N SER A 209 10.10 -12.47 -1.21
CA SER A 209 9.64 -12.20 0.15
C SER A 209 8.81 -10.92 0.26
N SER A 210 9.23 -9.85 -0.42
CA SER A 210 8.49 -8.57 -0.48
C SER A 210 7.17 -8.71 -1.22
N ALA A 211 7.16 -9.43 -2.36
CA ALA A 211 5.94 -9.70 -3.12
C ALA A 211 4.94 -10.54 -2.29
N PHE A 212 5.44 -11.49 -1.48
CA PHE A 212 4.60 -12.27 -0.56
C PHE A 212 3.98 -11.38 0.53
N MET A 213 4.79 -10.60 1.25
CA MET A 213 4.30 -9.69 2.30
C MET A 213 3.30 -8.67 1.74
N LEU A 214 3.58 -8.13 0.55
CA LEU A 214 2.69 -7.19 -0.13
C LEU A 214 1.36 -7.86 -0.50
N THR A 215 1.40 -9.08 -1.06
CA THR A 215 0.21 -9.87 -1.39
C THR A 215 -0.62 -10.15 -0.14
N ASP A 216 0.02 -10.51 0.96
CA ASP A 216 -0.65 -10.80 2.23
C ASP A 216 -1.36 -9.55 2.78
N MET A 217 -0.70 -8.40 2.81
CA MET A 217 -1.34 -7.13 3.19
C MET A 217 -2.47 -6.72 2.24
N MET A 218 -2.35 -7.01 0.94
CA MET A 218 -3.38 -6.67 -0.04
C MET A 218 -4.61 -7.58 0.05
N LYS A 219 -4.52 -8.77 0.66
CA LYS A 219 -5.69 -9.56 1.06
C LYS A 219 -6.52 -8.81 2.09
N ASP A 220 -5.87 -8.15 3.07
CA ASP A 220 -6.57 -7.39 4.09
C ASP A 220 -7.35 -6.21 3.51
N VAL A 221 -6.85 -5.59 2.44
CA VAL A 221 -7.59 -4.53 1.72
C VAL A 221 -8.95 -5.04 1.24
N VAL A 222 -9.01 -6.29 0.77
CA VAL A 222 -10.24 -6.90 0.26
C VAL A 222 -11.09 -7.51 1.37
N SER A 223 -10.48 -8.17 2.36
CA SER A 223 -11.22 -8.84 3.43
C SER A 223 -11.86 -7.88 4.43
N SER A 224 -11.19 -6.77 4.76
CA SER A 224 -11.60 -5.86 5.84
C SER A 224 -11.31 -4.37 5.57
N GLY A 225 -10.69 -4.05 4.43
CA GLY A 225 -10.26 -2.70 4.10
C GLY A 225 -11.17 -1.98 3.10
N THR A 226 -10.55 -1.12 2.27
CA THR A 226 -11.27 -0.29 1.31
C THR A 226 -11.82 -1.05 0.10
N GLY A 227 -11.43 -2.31 -0.09
CA GLY A 227 -11.75 -3.15 -1.26
C GLY A 227 -12.77 -4.26 -1.01
N THR A 228 -13.52 -4.22 0.09
CA THR A 228 -14.47 -5.31 0.47
C THR A 228 -15.50 -5.63 -0.60
N SER A 229 -15.86 -4.68 -1.45
CA SER A 229 -16.76 -4.91 -2.60
C SER A 229 -16.15 -5.76 -3.73
N ALA A 230 -14.86 -6.12 -3.63
CA ALA A 230 -14.19 -7.01 -4.59
C ALA A 230 -14.16 -8.48 -4.13
N ILE A 231 -14.76 -8.83 -2.99
CA ILE A 231 -14.83 -10.21 -2.48
C ILE A 231 -15.56 -11.11 -3.48
N ILE A 232 -14.91 -12.18 -3.90
CA ILE A 232 -15.50 -13.25 -4.71
C ILE A 232 -15.75 -14.44 -3.78
N PRO A 233 -17.01 -14.90 -3.59
CA PRO A 233 -17.28 -16.05 -2.73
C PRO A 233 -16.48 -17.28 -3.16
N GLY A 234 -15.71 -17.86 -2.23
CA GLY A 234 -14.94 -19.08 -2.46
C GLY A 234 -13.62 -18.88 -3.25
N ILE A 235 -13.22 -17.63 -3.57
CA ILE A 235 -11.96 -17.31 -4.23
C ILE A 235 -11.21 -16.23 -3.45
N THR A 236 -9.98 -16.51 -3.13
CA THR A 236 -9.09 -15.53 -2.45
C THR A 236 -8.69 -14.41 -3.40
N VAL A 237 -8.87 -13.17 -2.97
CA VAL A 237 -8.55 -11.96 -3.75
C VAL A 237 -7.59 -11.07 -2.97
N ALA A 238 -6.59 -10.55 -3.65
CA ALA A 238 -5.78 -9.43 -3.18
C ALA A 238 -5.92 -8.27 -4.16
N GLY A 239 -5.97 -7.03 -3.65
CA GLY A 239 -6.16 -5.88 -4.54
C GLY A 239 -6.05 -4.55 -3.83
N LYS A 240 -6.21 -3.47 -4.60
CA LYS A 240 -6.17 -2.10 -4.08
C LYS A 240 -7.12 -1.20 -4.83
N THR A 241 -7.86 -0.39 -4.10
CA THR A 241 -8.71 0.68 -4.60
C THR A 241 -7.91 1.92 -4.94
N GLY A 242 -8.28 2.62 -6.00
CA GLY A 242 -7.81 3.95 -6.36
C GLY A 242 -8.96 4.93 -6.43
N THR A 243 -8.78 6.11 -5.87
CA THR A 243 -9.72 7.22 -5.95
C THR A 243 -8.90 8.48 -6.12
N ASN A 244 -9.21 9.28 -7.12
CA ASN A 244 -8.60 10.59 -7.28
C ASN A 244 -9.39 11.65 -6.54
N ASP A 245 -8.69 12.67 -6.09
CA ASP A 245 -9.32 13.87 -5.58
C ASP A 245 -10.25 14.44 -6.67
N ASP A 246 -11.31 15.10 -6.25
CA ASP A 246 -12.34 15.66 -7.16
C ASP A 246 -13.18 14.64 -7.92
N TYR A 247 -13.10 13.36 -7.64
CA TYR A 247 -13.91 12.30 -8.30
C TYR A 247 -13.74 12.23 -9.82
N THR A 248 -12.54 12.48 -10.34
CA THR A 248 -12.29 12.47 -11.79
C THR A 248 -12.07 11.07 -12.35
N SER A 249 -11.49 10.18 -11.55
CA SER A 249 -11.34 8.77 -11.91
C SER A 249 -11.28 7.86 -10.70
N VAL A 250 -11.72 6.61 -10.88
CA VAL A 250 -11.64 5.57 -9.86
C VAL A 250 -11.08 4.28 -10.46
N TYR A 251 -10.31 3.56 -9.64
CA TYR A 251 -9.64 2.32 -10.01
C TYR A 251 -9.92 1.21 -9.01
N PHE A 252 -9.91 -0.01 -9.50
CA PHE A 252 -9.59 -1.19 -8.73
C PHE A 252 -8.64 -2.06 -9.54
N ALA A 253 -7.52 -2.44 -8.94
CA ALA A 253 -6.61 -3.43 -9.49
C ALA A 253 -6.43 -4.54 -8.45
N GLY A 254 -6.51 -5.79 -8.90
CA GLY A 254 -6.44 -6.94 -8.02
C GLY A 254 -6.21 -8.24 -8.78
N PHE A 255 -5.95 -9.28 -8.03
CA PHE A 255 -5.63 -10.60 -8.58
C PHE A 255 -6.15 -11.73 -7.70
N THR A 256 -6.26 -12.89 -8.33
CA THR A 256 -6.59 -14.18 -7.72
C THR A 256 -5.42 -15.15 -7.94
N GLY A 257 -5.55 -16.38 -7.53
CA GLY A 257 -4.58 -17.43 -7.86
C GLY A 257 -4.42 -17.70 -9.37
N TYR A 258 -5.30 -17.14 -10.22
CA TYR A 258 -5.34 -17.38 -11.67
C TYR A 258 -4.98 -16.16 -12.51
N TYR A 259 -5.65 -15.04 -12.26
CA TYR A 259 -5.64 -13.85 -13.12
C TYR A 259 -5.42 -12.57 -12.34
N THR A 260 -4.82 -11.63 -13.01
CA THR A 260 -4.73 -10.24 -12.56
C THR A 260 -5.61 -9.37 -13.47
N ALA A 261 -6.39 -8.51 -12.87
CA ALA A 261 -7.23 -7.58 -13.61
C ALA A 261 -7.20 -6.17 -13.03
N SER A 262 -7.21 -5.17 -13.89
CA SER A 262 -7.42 -3.78 -13.51
C SER A 262 -8.67 -3.22 -14.19
N LEU A 263 -9.38 -2.35 -13.48
CA LEU A 263 -10.59 -1.69 -13.95
C LEU A 263 -10.54 -0.22 -13.60
N TRP A 264 -10.74 0.62 -14.63
CA TRP A 264 -10.84 2.07 -14.53
C TRP A 264 -12.20 2.56 -14.93
N ILE A 265 -12.69 3.58 -14.23
CA ILE A 265 -13.90 4.34 -14.56
C ILE A 265 -13.57 5.83 -14.49
N GLY A 266 -13.90 6.56 -15.53
CA GLY A 266 -13.68 8.00 -15.64
C GLY A 266 -14.24 8.55 -16.93
N HIS A 267 -14.00 9.83 -17.17
CA HIS A 267 -14.28 10.51 -18.42
C HIS A 267 -13.00 10.64 -19.25
N ASP A 268 -13.14 10.76 -20.56
CA ASP A 268 -12.00 11.00 -21.45
C ASP A 268 -11.30 12.33 -21.16
N LYS A 269 -12.07 13.31 -20.71
CA LYS A 269 -11.54 14.58 -20.24
C LYS A 269 -11.39 14.55 -18.73
N TYR A 270 -10.16 14.68 -18.26
CA TYR A 270 -9.86 14.67 -16.83
C TYR A 270 -10.60 15.75 -16.03
N SER A 271 -11.02 16.85 -16.67
CA SER A 271 -11.81 17.90 -16.02
C SER A 271 -13.26 17.51 -15.70
N GLU A 272 -13.76 16.44 -16.31
CA GLU A 272 -15.13 15.95 -16.09
C GLU A 272 -15.15 15.02 -14.87
N LYS A 273 -16.11 15.27 -13.97
CA LYS A 273 -16.19 14.55 -12.69
C LYS A 273 -17.23 13.44 -12.75
N LEU A 274 -16.93 12.35 -12.08
CA LEU A 274 -17.92 11.32 -11.72
C LEU A 274 -18.90 11.87 -10.68
N ALA A 275 -19.94 11.13 -10.39
CA ALA A 275 -20.88 11.49 -9.33
C ALA A 275 -20.13 11.67 -8.00
N SER A 276 -20.55 12.68 -7.24
CA SER A 276 -19.98 12.95 -5.91
C SER A 276 -20.06 11.70 -5.03
N GLY A 277 -18.98 11.38 -4.34
CA GLY A 277 -18.87 10.18 -3.51
C GLY A 277 -18.45 8.92 -4.27
N SER A 278 -18.19 8.97 -5.58
CA SER A 278 -17.62 7.85 -6.33
C SER A 278 -16.21 7.52 -5.82
N THR A 279 -15.99 6.26 -5.47
CA THR A 279 -14.70 5.76 -4.99
C THR A 279 -14.32 4.46 -5.69
N GLY A 280 -13.05 4.08 -5.65
CA GLY A 280 -12.63 2.76 -6.11
C GLY A 280 -13.38 1.63 -5.42
N GLY A 281 -13.69 1.80 -4.13
CA GLY A 281 -14.39 0.79 -3.33
C GLY A 281 -15.87 0.62 -3.65
N ASN A 282 -16.59 1.70 -3.98
CA ASN A 282 -18.03 1.63 -4.23
C ASN A 282 -18.42 1.63 -5.72
N SER A 283 -17.47 1.91 -6.61
CA SER A 283 -17.74 2.02 -8.05
C SER A 283 -16.91 1.02 -8.86
N ALA A 284 -15.58 1.02 -8.74
CA ALA A 284 -14.71 0.14 -9.53
C ALA A 284 -14.66 -1.29 -8.99
N ALA A 285 -14.53 -1.48 -7.67
CA ALA A 285 -14.43 -2.79 -7.05
C ALA A 285 -15.67 -3.69 -7.29
N PRO A 286 -16.93 -3.19 -7.18
CA PRO A 286 -18.11 -4.01 -7.47
C PRO A 286 -18.17 -4.49 -8.93
N LEU A 287 -17.79 -3.62 -9.89
CA LEU A 287 -17.77 -4.01 -11.31
C LEU A 287 -16.64 -5.00 -11.60
N TRP A 288 -15.48 -4.83 -10.99
CA TRP A 288 -14.38 -5.78 -11.04
C TRP A 288 -14.81 -7.14 -10.49
N GLN A 289 -15.47 -7.15 -9.33
CA GLN A 289 -15.99 -8.36 -8.68
C GLN A 289 -17.02 -9.07 -9.57
N ALA A 290 -18.03 -8.35 -10.09
CA ALA A 290 -19.07 -8.92 -10.91
C ALA A 290 -18.53 -9.59 -12.18
N PHE A 291 -17.49 -9.01 -12.76
CA PHE A 291 -16.80 -9.55 -13.93
C PHE A 291 -15.93 -10.76 -13.55
N MET A 292 -15.07 -10.62 -12.53
CA MET A 292 -14.14 -11.67 -12.13
C MET A 292 -14.87 -12.89 -11.54
N SER A 293 -16.01 -12.72 -10.89
CA SER A 293 -16.86 -13.84 -10.46
C SER A 293 -17.30 -14.71 -11.63
N LYS A 294 -17.65 -14.10 -12.77
CA LYS A 294 -18.00 -14.86 -13.98
C LYS A 294 -16.79 -15.57 -14.60
N VAL A 295 -15.62 -14.93 -14.56
CA VAL A 295 -14.36 -15.56 -15.03
C VAL A 295 -13.98 -16.76 -14.19
N HIS A 296 -14.34 -16.76 -12.91
CA HIS A 296 -14.01 -17.85 -11.96
C HIS A 296 -15.17 -18.83 -11.74
N ASP A 297 -16.24 -18.75 -12.54
CA ASP A 297 -17.35 -19.70 -12.43
C ASP A 297 -16.85 -21.13 -12.65
N GLY A 298 -17.10 -22.00 -11.68
CA GLY A 298 -16.62 -23.38 -11.66
C GLY A 298 -15.14 -23.55 -11.23
N PHE A 299 -14.42 -22.50 -10.86
CA PHE A 299 -13.05 -22.62 -10.37
C PHE A 299 -13.04 -22.87 -8.84
N SER A 300 -12.10 -23.67 -8.39
CA SER A 300 -11.74 -23.77 -6.97
C SER A 300 -10.73 -22.70 -6.58
N ASP A 301 -10.64 -22.37 -5.30
CA ASP A 301 -9.60 -21.44 -4.83
C ASP A 301 -8.19 -21.98 -5.07
N ARG A 302 -7.27 -21.07 -5.36
CA ARG A 302 -5.84 -21.33 -5.48
C ARG A 302 -5.05 -20.30 -4.68
N PRO A 303 -3.90 -20.70 -4.11
CA PRO A 303 -2.99 -19.75 -3.48
C PRO A 303 -2.65 -18.58 -4.41
N LEU A 304 -2.65 -17.35 -3.86
CA LEU A 304 -2.24 -16.18 -4.62
C LEU A 304 -0.78 -16.26 -5.07
N LEU A 305 0.08 -16.83 -4.22
CA LEU A 305 1.46 -17.22 -4.53
C LEU A 305 1.64 -18.68 -4.14
N ASP A 306 2.24 -19.46 -5.02
CA ASP A 306 2.46 -20.89 -4.82
C ASP A 306 3.86 -21.13 -4.24
N VAL A 307 4.08 -20.58 -3.04
CA VAL A 307 5.37 -20.61 -2.32
C VAL A 307 5.14 -20.66 -0.82
N SER A 308 5.95 -21.44 -0.11
CA SER A 308 5.97 -21.44 1.35
C SER A 308 6.77 -20.23 1.87
N PRO A 309 6.29 -19.51 2.89
CA PRO A 309 7.03 -18.39 3.48
C PRO A 309 8.46 -18.75 3.90
N SER A 310 8.66 -19.93 4.48
CA SER A 310 9.99 -20.41 4.89
C SER A 310 10.96 -20.59 3.72
N ASP A 311 10.46 -21.02 2.54
CA ASP A 311 11.30 -21.29 1.37
C ASP A 311 11.85 -19.99 0.74
N ILE A 312 11.18 -18.87 1.02
CA ILE A 312 11.58 -17.53 0.57
C ILE A 312 12.16 -16.67 1.71
N GLY A 313 12.62 -17.31 2.78
CA GLY A 313 13.30 -16.64 3.87
C GLY A 313 12.40 -15.73 4.72
N LEU A 314 11.11 -16.02 4.81
CA LEU A 314 10.18 -15.29 5.69
C LEU A 314 9.98 -16.03 7.02
N THR A 315 9.90 -15.24 8.09
CA THR A 315 9.50 -15.66 9.43
C THR A 315 8.55 -14.64 10.04
N GLN A 316 7.96 -14.96 11.17
CA GLN A 316 7.23 -13.97 11.96
C GLN A 316 8.14 -13.36 13.01
N ALA A 317 8.05 -12.04 13.18
CA ALA A 317 8.75 -11.29 14.20
C ALA A 317 7.79 -10.38 14.95
N THR A 318 8.03 -10.25 16.27
CA THR A 318 7.27 -9.33 17.12
C THR A 318 8.05 -8.03 17.28
N ILE A 319 7.54 -6.96 16.72
CA ILE A 319 8.20 -5.66 16.60
C ILE A 319 7.54 -4.64 17.54
N CYS A 320 8.35 -3.88 18.23
CA CYS A 320 7.90 -2.71 18.97
C CYS A 320 7.52 -1.57 18.02
N PRO A 321 6.28 -1.07 18.04
CA PRO A 321 5.84 -0.03 17.11
C PRO A 321 6.53 1.32 17.34
N VAL A 322 7.06 1.56 18.54
CA VAL A 322 7.73 2.81 18.90
C VAL A 322 9.18 2.84 18.42
N SER A 323 9.94 1.80 18.73
CA SER A 323 11.38 1.75 18.41
C SER A 323 11.67 1.14 17.03
N GLY A 324 10.74 0.34 16.47
CA GLY A 324 10.97 -0.45 15.26
C GLY A 324 11.88 -1.67 15.45
N LYS A 325 12.34 -1.92 16.69
CA LYS A 325 13.20 -3.04 17.09
C LYS A 325 12.37 -4.24 17.54
N LEU A 326 13.02 -5.38 17.84
CA LEU A 326 12.36 -6.52 18.46
C LEU A 326 11.74 -6.11 19.79
N ALA A 327 10.52 -6.57 20.03
CA ALA A 327 9.83 -6.24 21.27
C ALA A 327 10.45 -6.95 22.48
N THR A 328 10.45 -6.27 23.63
CA THR A 328 10.80 -6.81 24.94
C THR A 328 9.54 -7.10 25.75
N GLU A 329 9.70 -7.65 26.94
CA GLU A 329 8.60 -7.87 27.89
C GLU A 329 7.95 -6.53 28.29
N GLU A 330 8.75 -5.47 28.46
CA GLU A 330 8.26 -4.12 28.78
C GLU A 330 7.32 -3.58 27.69
N CYS A 331 7.58 -3.88 26.42
CA CYS A 331 6.71 -3.47 25.32
C CYS A 331 5.31 -4.09 25.43
N LEU A 332 5.18 -5.30 25.99
CA LEU A 332 3.88 -5.97 26.17
C LEU A 332 2.99 -5.24 27.20
N HIS A 333 3.58 -4.41 28.04
CA HIS A 333 2.86 -3.60 29.02
C HIS A 333 2.38 -2.25 28.47
N ASP A 334 2.80 -1.87 27.26
CA ASP A 334 2.26 -0.68 26.60
C ASP A 334 0.94 -1.01 25.89
N THR A 335 -0.16 -0.76 26.58
CA THR A 335 -1.53 -1.02 26.02
C THR A 335 -1.94 -0.01 24.95
N ASN A 336 -1.24 1.12 24.82
CA ASN A 336 -1.55 2.15 23.83
C ASN A 336 -0.89 1.84 22.48
N ASN A 337 0.35 1.31 22.53
CA ASN A 337 1.13 0.93 21.36
C ASN A 337 1.68 -0.49 21.52
N PRO A 338 0.80 -1.50 21.55
CA PRO A 338 1.23 -2.89 21.79
C PRO A 338 2.10 -3.40 20.63
N PRO A 339 3.04 -4.31 20.92
CA PRO A 339 3.87 -4.94 19.89
C PRO A 339 3.03 -5.60 18.79
N LEU A 340 3.59 -5.61 17.59
CA LEU A 340 2.95 -6.18 16.41
C LEU A 340 3.74 -7.39 15.92
N THR A 341 3.06 -8.54 15.80
CA THR A 341 3.64 -9.74 15.19
C THR A 341 3.21 -9.84 13.74
N ASP A 342 4.18 -9.88 12.83
CA ASP A 342 3.94 -9.96 11.40
C ASP A 342 5.12 -10.60 10.65
N TRP A 343 4.96 -10.79 9.33
CA TRP A 343 6.01 -11.33 8.46
C TRP A 343 7.24 -10.42 8.41
N CYS A 344 8.40 -11.03 8.39
CA CYS A 344 9.69 -10.36 8.26
C CYS A 344 10.65 -11.24 7.46
N ALA A 345 11.41 -10.63 6.54
CA ALA A 345 12.51 -11.33 5.89
C ALA A 345 13.62 -11.59 6.92
N VAL A 346 14.07 -12.83 7.04
CA VAL A 346 15.07 -13.26 8.03
C VAL A 346 16.34 -12.41 7.93
N GLU A 347 16.80 -12.12 6.71
CA GLU A 347 18.01 -11.33 6.47
C GLU A 347 17.87 -9.83 6.80
N LYS A 348 16.63 -9.34 6.94
CA LYS A 348 16.28 -7.93 7.23
C LYS A 348 15.64 -7.77 8.61
N MET A 349 15.57 -8.85 9.38
CA MET A 349 14.98 -8.83 10.71
C MET A 349 15.83 -7.95 11.64
N PRO A 350 15.21 -7.05 12.43
CA PRO A 350 15.94 -6.31 13.45
C PRO A 350 16.70 -7.27 14.38
N THR A 351 17.94 -6.96 14.69
CA THR A 351 18.77 -7.76 15.63
C THR A 351 18.80 -7.17 17.04
N GLU A 352 18.40 -5.89 17.17
CA GLU A 352 18.36 -5.20 18.44
C GLU A 352 16.96 -5.28 19.06
N TYR A 353 16.93 -5.35 20.38
CA TYR A 353 15.71 -5.26 21.16
C TYR A 353 15.37 -3.82 21.52
N CYS A 354 14.09 -3.59 21.81
CA CYS A 354 13.58 -2.27 22.18
C CYS A 354 14.30 -1.73 23.42
N ASP A 355 14.78 -0.50 23.31
CA ASP A 355 15.46 0.28 24.34
C ASP A 355 14.68 1.53 24.77
N MET A 356 13.46 1.70 24.24
CA MET A 356 12.60 2.85 24.53
C MET A 356 11.52 2.55 25.59
N HIS A 357 11.27 1.28 25.90
CA HIS A 357 10.32 0.90 26.94
C HIS A 357 11.05 0.49 28.21
N CYS A 358 10.56 0.96 29.34
CA CYS A 358 11.00 0.49 30.65
C CYS A 358 9.83 0.47 31.65
N THR A 359 9.97 -0.33 32.70
CA THR A 359 8.99 -0.39 33.78
C THR A 359 9.56 0.31 35.01
N VAL A 360 8.85 1.31 35.52
CA VAL A 360 9.22 2.08 36.71
C VAL A 360 8.12 1.92 37.74
N VAL A 361 8.52 1.82 39.00
CA VAL A 361 7.58 1.79 40.12
C VAL A 361 7.15 3.22 40.46
N TYR A 362 5.85 3.46 40.42
CA TYR A 362 5.19 4.74 40.72
C TYR A 362 4.43 4.66 42.05
N CYS A 363 4.26 5.82 42.69
CA CYS A 363 3.41 6.00 43.84
C CYS A 363 2.04 6.52 43.45
N LYS A 364 0.95 5.85 43.85
CA LYS A 364 -0.42 6.26 43.56
C LYS A 364 -0.78 7.63 44.15
N ASP A 365 -0.22 7.95 45.31
CA ASP A 365 -0.57 9.16 46.06
C ASP A 365 0.06 10.42 45.46
N SER A 366 1.26 10.31 44.90
CA SER A 366 2.00 11.43 44.33
C SER A 366 1.98 11.47 42.80
N GLU A 367 1.62 10.34 42.16
CA GLU A 367 1.74 10.13 40.71
C GLU A 367 3.18 10.32 40.17
N MET A 368 4.18 10.15 41.05
CA MET A 368 5.60 10.27 40.74
C MET A 368 6.29 8.91 40.90
N PRO A 369 7.51 8.69 40.38
CA PRO A 369 8.32 7.54 40.73
C PRO A 369 8.37 7.35 42.25
N ALA A 370 8.23 6.11 42.71
CA ALA A 370 8.08 5.77 44.11
C ALA A 370 9.41 5.85 44.83
N GLY A 371 9.64 6.90 45.60
CA GLY A 371 10.80 7.05 46.45
C GLY A 371 10.71 6.16 47.73
N GLN A 372 11.75 6.20 48.54
CA GLN A 372 11.91 5.36 49.78
C GLN A 372 10.73 5.50 50.73
N HIS A 373 10.04 6.64 50.79
CA HIS A 373 8.93 6.93 51.69
C HIS A 373 7.55 6.57 51.13
N CYS A 374 7.46 6.06 49.88
CA CYS A 374 6.19 5.63 49.35
C CYS A 374 5.73 4.32 50.01
N PRO A 375 4.51 4.26 50.60
CA PRO A 375 3.96 3.06 51.17
C PRO A 375 3.90 1.91 50.15
N ALA A 376 4.17 0.68 50.61
CA ALA A 376 4.21 -0.49 49.71
C ALA A 376 2.87 -0.72 48.98
N GLU A 377 1.76 -0.46 49.65
CA GLU A 377 0.38 -0.56 49.13
C GLU A 377 0.04 0.52 48.08
N SER A 378 0.77 1.65 48.09
CA SER A 378 0.63 2.72 47.10
C SER A 378 1.55 2.56 45.91
N ARG A 379 2.41 1.54 45.87
CA ARG A 379 3.32 1.29 44.76
C ARG A 379 2.64 0.51 43.66
N TYR A 380 2.90 0.90 42.41
CA TYR A 380 2.47 0.15 41.22
C TYR A 380 3.50 0.27 40.10
N ALA A 381 3.60 -0.77 39.27
CA ALA A 381 4.45 -0.76 38.10
C ALA A 381 3.76 0.01 36.95
N LYS A 382 4.49 0.89 36.29
CA LYS A 382 4.03 1.66 35.15
C LYS A 382 5.02 1.52 34.01
N CYS A 383 4.52 1.12 32.85
CA CYS A 383 5.29 1.14 31.61
C CYS A 383 5.49 2.58 31.15
N ILE A 384 6.73 2.95 30.87
CA ILE A 384 7.14 4.28 30.39
C ILE A 384 7.78 4.11 29.01
N VAL A 385 7.52 5.06 28.12
CA VAL A 385 8.14 5.17 26.79
C VAL A 385 9.11 6.35 26.81
N LEU A 386 10.40 6.06 26.67
CA LEU A 386 11.45 7.07 26.63
C LEU A 386 11.55 7.66 25.22
N ILE A 387 11.46 8.98 25.11
CA ILE A 387 11.52 9.70 23.82
C ILE A 387 12.80 10.54 23.78
N PRO A 388 13.86 10.03 23.12
CA PRO A 388 15.10 10.78 22.94
C PRO A 388 14.87 12.06 22.10
N SER A 389 15.67 13.08 22.35
CA SER A 389 15.62 14.36 21.62
C SER A 389 15.85 14.21 20.12
N THR A 390 16.55 13.15 19.71
CA THR A 390 16.82 12.80 18.31
C THR A 390 15.65 12.12 17.60
N SER A 391 14.66 11.64 18.36
CA SER A 391 13.48 10.95 17.81
C SER A 391 12.57 11.90 17.06
N LEU A 392 11.95 11.42 15.97
CA LEU A 392 10.88 12.15 15.25
C LEU A 392 9.74 12.55 16.21
N TYR A 393 9.45 11.73 17.21
CA TYR A 393 8.40 11.99 18.20
C TYR A 393 8.71 13.19 19.11
N ALA A 394 10.00 13.52 19.29
CA ALA A 394 10.42 14.72 20.04
C ALA A 394 9.97 16.04 19.37
N ARG A 395 9.63 16.01 18.08
CA ARG A 395 9.14 17.17 17.32
C ARG A 395 7.64 17.43 17.52
N LEU A 396 6.90 16.49 18.11
CA LEU A 396 5.48 16.68 18.43
C LEU A 396 5.33 17.69 19.58
N SER A 397 4.21 18.44 19.60
CA SER A 397 3.82 19.18 20.80
C SER A 397 3.52 18.19 21.95
N ASN A 398 3.59 18.65 23.21
CA ASN A 398 3.28 17.80 24.36
C ASN A 398 1.88 17.18 24.24
N ASP A 399 0.86 18.00 23.89
CA ASP A 399 -0.52 17.53 23.74
C ASP A 399 -0.62 16.38 22.72
N LYS A 400 0.13 16.47 21.61
CA LYS A 400 0.12 15.46 20.57
C LYS A 400 0.95 14.24 20.93
N LEU A 401 2.09 14.43 21.57
CA LEU A 401 2.89 13.31 22.07
C LEU A 401 2.06 12.46 23.05
N TYR A 402 1.46 13.10 24.04
CA TYR A 402 0.65 12.39 25.05
C TYR A 402 -0.69 11.87 24.49
N GLN A 403 -1.21 12.46 23.41
CA GLN A 403 -2.37 11.90 22.70
C GLN A 403 -2.05 10.55 22.07
N TYR A 404 -0.85 10.38 21.50
CA TYR A 404 -0.44 9.16 20.80
C TYR A 404 0.30 8.17 21.72
N MET A 405 1.02 8.68 22.70
CA MET A 405 1.83 7.94 23.67
C MET A 405 1.62 8.54 25.06
N PRO A 406 0.54 8.17 25.78
CA PRO A 406 0.21 8.76 27.07
C PRO A 406 1.25 8.51 28.17
N ASN A 407 2.06 7.47 28.00
CA ASN A 407 3.13 7.04 28.90
C ASN A 407 4.53 7.52 28.45
N ALA A 408 4.61 8.44 27.49
CA ALA A 408 5.87 8.99 26.99
C ALA A 408 6.54 9.91 28.01
N VAL A 409 7.85 9.85 28.06
CA VAL A 409 8.73 10.77 28.81
C VAL A 409 9.85 11.23 27.89
N ARG A 410 10.01 12.55 27.71
CA ARG A 410 11.11 13.12 26.92
C ARG A 410 12.38 13.07 27.74
N THR A 411 13.35 12.29 27.30
CA THR A 411 14.64 12.14 27.95
C THR A 411 15.67 11.55 27.00
N ASP A 412 16.92 11.92 27.19
CA ASP A 412 18.08 11.30 26.52
C ASP A 412 18.77 10.25 27.40
N LEU A 413 18.20 9.94 28.57
CA LEU A 413 18.67 8.86 29.43
C LEU A 413 18.32 7.50 28.82
N THR A 414 19.20 6.53 29.03
CA THR A 414 18.89 5.11 28.78
C THR A 414 17.86 4.61 29.78
N ALA A 415 17.26 3.44 29.52
CA ALA A 415 16.30 2.83 30.43
C ALA A 415 16.88 2.60 31.81
N ASP A 416 18.13 2.08 31.91
CA ASP A 416 18.81 1.83 33.16
C ASP A 416 19.11 3.12 33.96
N GLU A 417 19.58 4.17 33.27
CA GLU A 417 19.82 5.47 33.88
C GLU A 417 18.50 6.12 34.34
N PHE A 418 17.44 5.98 33.58
CA PHE A 418 16.12 6.53 33.93
C PHE A 418 15.56 5.83 35.18
N ILE A 419 15.63 4.50 35.24
CA ILE A 419 15.19 3.71 36.39
C ILE A 419 16.01 4.08 37.61
N SER A 420 17.35 4.10 37.50
CA SER A 420 18.24 4.42 38.60
C SER A 420 18.02 5.84 39.16
N ASN A 421 17.67 6.79 38.32
CA ASN A 421 17.34 8.17 38.75
C ASN A 421 15.94 8.28 39.34
N ALA A 422 15.06 7.31 39.09
CA ALA A 422 13.70 7.27 39.61
C ALA A 422 13.59 6.59 40.99
N GLU A 423 14.59 5.76 41.37
CA GLU A 423 14.71 5.12 42.69
C GLU A 423 15.26 6.08 43.76
#